data_49fb60803d8cafa1895aa02dc711988c
#
_entry.id   49fb60803d8cafa1895aa02dc711988c
#
_cell.length_a   1.000
_cell.length_b   1.000
_cell.length_c   1.000
_cell.angle_alpha   90.00
_cell.angle_beta   90.00
_cell.angle_gamma   90.00
#
_symmetry.space_group_name_H-M   'P 1'
#
loop_
_entity.id
_entity.type
_entity.pdbx_description
1 polymer ?
#
loop_
_entity_poly.entity_id
_entity_poly.type
_entity_poly.pdbx_seq_one_letter_code
_entity_poly.pdbx_strand_id
1 'polypeptide(L)'
;LAQAGKLINVIPDQHLIEHAQKLGILYIAQSKLEAAAKLQEEKLLVTVNEIPTMLLTLMEIAIKQERYDDAEIIADIYKEMHEVFGLWKYSSYTAHFQLCINRKKRLECLKILKEMFNAINKGWNINTSPLYRHITAKKIDQTFVQEMKNMLVTSIKSDPDCKFITDDLEMNKILEKYK
;
A
#
# COMPACT_ATOMS: atom_id res chain seq x y z
N LEU A 1 -19.23 -5.64 32.93
CA LEU A 1 -18.58 -5.86 31.63
C LEU A 1 -19.59 -6.00 30.49
N ALA A 2 -20.72 -6.75 30.65
CA ALA A 2 -21.76 -6.90 29.61
C ALA A 2 -22.48 -5.56 29.30
N GLN A 3 -22.74 -4.74 30.30
CA GLN A 3 -23.32 -3.39 30.10
C GLN A 3 -22.36 -2.43 29.39
N ALA A 4 -21.06 -2.49 29.69
CA ALA A 4 -20.05 -1.68 29.02
C ALA A 4 -19.97 -2.01 27.51
N GLY A 5 -20.08 -3.30 27.12
CA GLY A 5 -20.13 -3.70 25.72
C GLY A 5 -21.34 -3.13 24.97
N LYS A 6 -22.51 -3.08 25.61
CA LYS A 6 -23.71 -2.48 24.99
C LYS A 6 -23.56 -0.97 24.76
N LEU A 7 -22.95 -0.25 25.70
CA LEU A 7 -22.71 1.19 25.58
C LEU A 7 -21.70 1.53 24.50
N ILE A 8 -20.63 0.73 24.36
CA ILE A 8 -19.61 0.93 23.32
C ILE A 8 -20.20 0.76 21.93
N ASN A 9 -21.10 -0.20 21.72
CA ASN A 9 -21.74 -0.45 20.42
C ASN A 9 -22.71 0.64 19.95
N VAL A 10 -23.01 1.64 20.80
CA VAL A 10 -23.84 2.81 20.45
C VAL A 10 -22.99 3.98 19.93
N ILE A 11 -21.66 3.89 19.97
CA ILE A 11 -20.76 4.94 19.47
C ILE A 11 -20.92 5.03 17.95
N PRO A 12 -21.22 6.23 17.37
CA PRO A 12 -21.37 6.39 15.92
C PRO A 12 -20.08 6.05 15.16
N ASP A 13 -20.21 5.60 13.92
CA ASP A 13 -19.09 5.19 13.04
C ASP A 13 -18.05 6.28 12.81
N GLN A 14 -18.42 7.54 12.91
CA GLN A 14 -17.48 8.68 12.84
C GLN A 14 -16.39 8.65 13.92
N HIS A 15 -16.58 7.87 14.98
CA HIS A 15 -15.62 7.65 16.07
C HIS A 15 -15.00 6.24 16.07
N LEU A 16 -14.80 5.65 14.89
CA LEU A 16 -14.33 4.27 14.72
C LEU A 16 -13.05 3.94 15.49
N ILE A 17 -12.08 4.87 15.55
CA ILE A 17 -10.83 4.66 16.29
C ILE A 17 -11.13 4.55 17.79
N GLU A 18 -11.93 5.47 18.30
CA GLU A 18 -12.32 5.49 19.72
C GLU A 18 -13.14 4.25 20.11
N HIS A 19 -14.05 3.83 19.24
CA HIS A 19 -14.82 2.60 19.42
C HIS A 19 -13.89 1.36 19.50
N ALA A 20 -12.99 1.19 18.55
CA ALA A 20 -12.06 0.06 18.54
C ALA A 20 -11.14 0.05 19.77
N GLN A 21 -10.67 1.22 20.24
CA GLN A 21 -9.85 1.32 21.44
C GLN A 21 -10.63 0.89 22.68
N LYS A 22 -11.83 1.42 22.89
CA LYS A 22 -12.67 1.08 24.05
C LYS A 22 -13.07 -0.38 24.08
N LEU A 23 -13.44 -0.93 22.91
CA LEU A 23 -13.81 -2.34 22.78
C LEU A 23 -12.59 -3.25 22.97
N GLY A 24 -11.42 -2.87 22.48
CA GLY A 24 -10.16 -3.60 22.70
C GLY A 24 -9.81 -3.69 24.20
N ILE A 25 -9.91 -2.57 24.94
CA ILE A 25 -9.70 -2.55 26.40
C ILE A 25 -10.69 -3.50 27.10
N LEU A 26 -11.96 -3.49 26.69
CA LEU A 26 -12.97 -4.38 27.25
C LEU A 26 -12.64 -5.86 26.99
N TYR A 27 -12.20 -6.22 25.78
CA TYR A 27 -11.80 -7.60 25.44
C TYR A 27 -10.59 -8.05 26.26
N ILE A 28 -9.58 -7.17 26.44
CA ILE A 28 -8.42 -7.45 27.31
C ILE A 28 -8.90 -7.73 28.74
N ALA A 29 -9.78 -6.90 29.31
CA ALA A 29 -10.33 -7.07 30.64
C ALA A 29 -11.18 -8.36 30.80
N GLN A 30 -11.70 -8.89 29.67
CA GLN A 30 -12.42 -10.18 29.63
C GLN A 30 -11.49 -11.35 29.30
N SER A 31 -10.17 -11.16 29.22
CA SER A 31 -9.19 -12.18 28.80
C SER A 31 -9.43 -12.74 27.37
N LYS A 32 -10.12 -11.98 26.52
CA LYS A 32 -10.38 -12.31 25.11
C LYS A 32 -9.27 -11.74 24.22
N LEU A 33 -8.02 -12.16 24.46
CA LEU A 33 -6.84 -11.54 23.88
C LEU A 33 -6.78 -11.63 22.34
N GLU A 34 -7.16 -12.76 21.76
CA GLU A 34 -7.20 -12.94 20.31
C GLU A 34 -8.22 -12.01 19.63
N ALA A 35 -9.40 -11.86 20.24
CA ALA A 35 -10.43 -10.94 19.74
C ALA A 35 -9.98 -9.47 19.84
N ALA A 36 -9.29 -9.12 20.94
CA ALA A 36 -8.71 -7.80 21.11
C ALA A 36 -7.62 -7.53 20.05
N ALA A 37 -6.70 -8.48 19.84
CA ALA A 37 -5.64 -8.37 18.85
C ALA A 37 -6.20 -8.21 17.44
N LYS A 38 -7.11 -9.10 17.02
CA LYS A 38 -7.76 -9.03 15.71
C LYS A 38 -8.42 -7.68 15.45
N LEU A 39 -9.19 -7.17 16.43
CA LEU A 39 -9.86 -5.86 16.31
C LEU A 39 -8.84 -4.73 16.09
N GLN A 40 -7.73 -4.72 16.83
CA GLN A 40 -6.70 -3.68 16.69
C GLN A 40 -5.93 -3.81 15.38
N GLU A 41 -5.61 -5.04 14.96
CA GLU A 41 -4.93 -5.32 13.69
C GLU A 41 -5.79 -4.88 12.49
N GLU A 42 -7.09 -5.20 12.48
CA GLU A 42 -8.03 -4.76 11.44
C GLU A 42 -8.12 -3.24 11.38
N LYS A 43 -8.21 -2.58 12.54
CA LYS A 43 -8.27 -1.12 12.61
C LYS A 43 -6.97 -0.47 12.16
N LEU A 44 -5.82 -1.02 12.58
CA LEU A 44 -4.50 -0.56 12.14
C LEU A 44 -4.38 -0.65 10.63
N LEU A 45 -4.76 -1.78 10.03
CA LEU A 45 -4.68 -1.98 8.58
C LEU A 45 -5.52 -0.97 7.80
N VAL A 46 -6.76 -0.71 8.25
CA VAL A 46 -7.62 0.30 7.64
C VAL A 46 -6.97 1.68 7.71
N THR A 47 -6.50 2.09 8.89
CA THR A 47 -5.88 3.40 9.09
C THR A 47 -4.59 3.57 8.27
N VAL A 48 -3.75 2.54 8.25
CA VAL A 48 -2.48 2.59 7.48
C VAL A 48 -2.73 2.62 5.98
N ASN A 49 -3.82 2.02 5.47
CA ASN A 49 -4.16 2.07 4.04
C ASN A 49 -4.68 3.44 3.57
N GLU A 50 -5.05 4.35 4.48
CA GLU A 50 -5.42 5.73 4.14
C GLU A 50 -4.20 6.64 3.89
N ILE A 51 -3.10 6.38 4.61
CA ILE A 51 -1.88 7.22 4.57
C ILE A 51 -1.26 7.30 3.16
N PRO A 52 -1.11 6.22 2.39
CA PRO A 52 -0.54 6.25 1.04
C PRO A 52 -1.20 7.26 0.12
N THR A 53 -2.52 7.33 0.12
CA THR A 53 -3.28 8.28 -0.72
C THR A 53 -2.97 9.72 -0.35
N MET A 54 -2.86 10.04 0.93
CA MET A 54 -2.50 11.38 1.40
C MET A 54 -1.07 11.74 0.99
N LEU A 55 -0.12 10.81 1.15
CA LEU A 55 1.28 11.03 0.76
C LEU A 55 1.42 11.24 -0.75
N LEU A 56 0.74 10.45 -1.58
CA LEU A 56 0.75 10.64 -3.04
C LEU A 56 0.16 12.00 -3.44
N THR A 57 -0.92 12.43 -2.78
CA THR A 57 -1.51 13.75 -3.01
C THR A 57 -0.55 14.88 -2.63
N LEU A 58 0.12 14.77 -1.47
CA LEU A 58 1.12 15.75 -1.04
C LEU A 58 2.32 15.81 -2.00
N MET A 59 2.78 14.65 -2.47
CA MET A 59 3.84 14.54 -3.45
C MET A 59 3.44 15.21 -4.78
N GLU A 60 2.22 14.98 -5.26
CA GLU A 60 1.71 15.61 -6.48
C GLU A 60 1.63 17.15 -6.34
N ILE A 61 1.18 17.64 -5.18
CA ILE A 61 1.17 19.08 -4.89
C ILE A 61 2.60 19.65 -4.92
N ALA A 62 3.56 18.97 -4.29
CA ALA A 62 4.96 19.38 -4.29
C ALA A 62 5.53 19.44 -5.71
N ILE A 63 5.24 18.43 -6.55
CA ILE A 63 5.65 18.40 -7.97
C ILE A 63 5.06 19.59 -8.74
N LYS A 64 3.75 19.87 -8.60
CA LYS A 64 3.08 21.00 -9.27
C LYS A 64 3.60 22.36 -8.82
N GLN A 65 4.17 22.43 -7.63
CA GLN A 65 4.84 23.63 -7.09
C GLN A 65 6.34 23.65 -7.39
N GLU A 66 6.86 22.72 -8.20
CA GLU A 66 8.28 22.56 -8.55
C GLU A 66 9.22 22.33 -7.35
N ARG A 67 8.66 21.90 -6.19
CA ARG A 67 9.38 21.52 -4.97
C ARG A 67 9.82 20.06 -5.04
N TYR A 68 10.73 19.77 -5.95
CA TYR A 68 11.12 18.39 -6.24
C TYR A 68 11.85 17.68 -5.09
N ASP A 69 12.61 18.43 -4.27
CA ASP A 69 13.29 17.86 -3.11
C ASP A 69 12.26 17.39 -2.06
N ASP A 70 11.20 18.18 -1.83
CA ASP A 70 10.09 17.77 -0.95
C ASP A 70 9.37 16.54 -1.51
N ALA A 71 9.15 16.50 -2.83
CA ALA A 71 8.51 15.35 -3.46
C ALA A 71 9.34 14.06 -3.31
N GLU A 72 10.67 14.16 -3.36
CA GLU A 72 11.60 13.04 -3.16
C GLU A 72 11.54 12.55 -1.71
N ILE A 73 11.58 13.45 -0.73
CA ILE A 73 11.41 13.11 0.70
C ILE A 73 10.05 12.43 0.96
N ILE A 74 8.97 12.94 0.37
CA ILE A 74 7.64 12.31 0.52
C ILE A 74 7.61 10.91 -0.10
N ALA A 75 8.26 10.70 -1.25
CA ALA A 75 8.36 9.38 -1.88
C ALA A 75 9.16 8.38 -1.02
N ASP A 76 10.22 8.85 -0.35
CA ASP A 76 10.99 8.04 0.60
C ASP A 76 10.12 7.67 1.83
N ILE A 77 9.42 8.62 2.42
CA ILE A 77 8.48 8.39 3.54
C ILE A 77 7.41 7.37 3.13
N TYR A 78 6.87 7.49 1.91
CA TYR A 78 5.88 6.56 1.37
C TYR A 78 6.44 5.13 1.31
N LYS A 79 7.66 4.96 0.83
CA LYS A 79 8.34 3.67 0.76
C LYS A 79 8.62 3.09 2.14
N GLU A 80 9.22 3.88 3.03
CA GLU A 80 9.54 3.46 4.39
C GLU A 80 8.30 3.05 5.19
N MET A 81 7.20 3.79 5.05
CA MET A 81 5.92 3.47 5.66
C MET A 81 5.44 2.07 5.26
N HIS A 82 5.51 1.70 3.98
CA HIS A 82 5.15 0.36 3.51
C HIS A 82 6.03 -0.72 4.14
N GLU A 83 7.33 -0.46 4.29
CA GLU A 83 8.27 -1.41 4.90
C GLU A 83 8.02 -1.56 6.40
N VAL A 84 7.87 -0.45 7.12
CA VAL A 84 7.63 -0.44 8.58
C VAL A 84 6.32 -1.14 8.96
N PHE A 85 5.26 -0.88 8.20
CA PHE A 85 3.96 -1.52 8.45
C PHE A 85 3.80 -2.89 7.77
N GLY A 86 4.83 -3.44 7.15
CA GLY A 86 4.77 -4.77 6.55
C GLY A 86 3.75 -4.89 5.41
N LEU A 87 3.50 -3.80 4.69
CA LEU A 87 2.59 -3.76 3.55
C LEU A 87 3.24 -4.39 2.30
N TRP A 88 2.46 -4.57 1.25
CA TRP A 88 2.98 -5.20 0.04
C TRP A 88 4.10 -4.39 -0.60
N LYS A 89 5.27 -5.01 -0.74
CA LYS A 89 6.47 -4.37 -1.29
C LYS A 89 6.26 -3.78 -2.69
N TYR A 90 5.40 -4.39 -3.53
CA TYR A 90 5.03 -3.82 -4.82
C TYR A 90 4.53 -2.37 -4.69
N SER A 91 3.63 -2.12 -3.73
CA SER A 91 3.04 -0.79 -3.53
C SER A 91 4.08 0.24 -3.06
N SER A 92 5.13 -0.17 -2.35
CA SER A 92 6.17 0.75 -1.85
C SER A 92 6.91 1.49 -2.96
N TYR A 93 6.90 0.97 -4.19
CA TYR A 93 7.56 1.58 -5.34
C TYR A 93 6.71 2.64 -6.06
N THR A 94 5.41 2.74 -5.76
CA THR A 94 4.46 3.58 -6.52
C THR A 94 4.86 5.05 -6.54
N ALA A 95 5.21 5.63 -5.39
CA ALA A 95 5.57 7.04 -5.29
C ALA A 95 6.84 7.37 -6.11
N HIS A 96 7.90 6.57 -5.96
CA HIS A 96 9.12 6.77 -6.75
C HIS A 96 8.88 6.56 -8.25
N PHE A 97 8.02 5.61 -8.63
CA PHE A 97 7.67 5.41 -10.04
C PHE A 97 6.94 6.63 -10.62
N GLN A 98 5.97 7.20 -9.90
CA GLN A 98 5.29 8.43 -10.33
C GLN A 98 6.25 9.61 -10.42
N LEU A 99 7.16 9.76 -9.44
CA LEU A 99 8.14 10.83 -9.43
C LEU A 99 9.11 10.72 -10.63
N CYS A 100 9.59 9.52 -10.94
CA CYS A 100 10.50 9.33 -12.07
C CYS A 100 9.80 9.54 -13.42
N ILE A 101 8.49 9.22 -13.55
CA ILE A 101 7.68 9.54 -14.72
C ILE A 101 7.58 11.04 -14.89
N ASN A 102 7.21 11.78 -13.84
CA ASN A 102 7.13 13.24 -13.88
C ASN A 102 8.45 13.89 -14.28
N ARG A 103 9.57 13.39 -13.75
CA ARG A 103 10.93 13.88 -14.08
C ARG A 103 11.46 13.34 -15.41
N LYS A 104 10.72 12.48 -16.10
CA LYS A 104 11.12 11.79 -17.34
C LYS A 104 12.47 11.07 -17.25
N LYS A 105 12.77 10.54 -16.06
CA LYS A 105 14.02 9.82 -15.76
C LYS A 105 13.92 8.35 -16.21
N ARG A 106 14.06 8.12 -17.52
CA ARG A 106 13.83 6.82 -18.17
C ARG A 106 14.52 5.65 -17.47
N LEU A 107 15.83 5.74 -17.20
CA LEU A 107 16.59 4.62 -16.61
C LEU A 107 16.13 4.29 -15.18
N GLU A 108 15.77 5.29 -14.39
CA GLU A 108 15.18 5.09 -13.06
C GLU A 108 13.82 4.40 -13.17
N CYS A 109 12.94 4.84 -14.07
CA CYS A 109 11.63 4.22 -14.29
C CYS A 109 11.79 2.74 -14.66
N LEU A 110 12.71 2.39 -15.55
CA LEU A 110 13.00 0.99 -15.94
C LEU A 110 13.48 0.16 -14.74
N LYS A 111 14.36 0.72 -13.91
CA LYS A 111 14.85 0.04 -12.70
C LYS A 111 13.73 -0.21 -11.70
N ILE A 112 12.93 0.81 -11.40
CA ILE A 112 11.81 0.71 -10.47
C ILE A 112 10.78 -0.29 -10.98
N LEU A 113 10.45 -0.26 -12.27
CA LEU A 113 9.49 -1.19 -12.86
C LEU A 113 9.93 -2.66 -12.75
N LYS A 114 11.22 -2.94 -12.96
CA LYS A 114 11.78 -4.29 -12.73
C LYS A 114 11.57 -4.75 -11.27
N GLU A 115 11.79 -3.84 -10.31
CA GLU A 115 11.56 -4.15 -8.90
C GLU A 115 10.07 -4.34 -8.58
N MET A 116 9.17 -3.58 -9.19
CA MET A 116 7.72 -3.76 -9.06
C MET A 116 7.30 -5.16 -9.54
N PHE A 117 7.73 -5.59 -10.73
CA PHE A 117 7.46 -6.94 -11.22
C PHE A 117 8.04 -8.04 -10.34
N ASN A 118 9.28 -7.85 -9.85
CA ASN A 118 9.91 -8.78 -8.91
C ASN A 118 9.10 -8.90 -7.61
N ALA A 119 8.59 -7.78 -7.09
CA ALA A 119 7.77 -7.76 -5.88
C ALA A 119 6.40 -8.44 -6.10
N ILE A 120 5.78 -8.24 -7.29
CA ILE A 120 4.55 -8.96 -7.66
C ILE A 120 4.81 -10.48 -7.71
N ASN A 121 5.91 -10.92 -8.34
CA ASN A 121 6.27 -12.34 -8.43
C ASN A 121 6.54 -13.00 -7.08
N LYS A 122 7.14 -12.27 -6.13
CA LYS A 122 7.37 -12.77 -4.77
C LYS A 122 6.08 -12.93 -3.99
N GLY A 123 5.01 -12.25 -4.42
CA GLY A 123 3.76 -12.22 -3.70
C GLY A 123 3.87 -11.47 -2.38
N TRP A 124 2.81 -11.57 -1.58
CA TRP A 124 2.74 -10.96 -0.26
C TRP A 124 1.90 -11.81 0.67
N ASN A 125 2.37 -11.95 1.89
CA ASN A 125 1.62 -12.57 2.97
C ASN A 125 1.61 -11.62 4.17
N ILE A 126 0.49 -10.96 4.40
CA ILE A 126 0.32 -9.99 5.47
C ILE A 126 0.58 -10.60 6.86
N ASN A 127 0.26 -11.88 7.04
CA ASN A 127 0.40 -12.57 8.33
C ASN A 127 1.85 -12.85 8.73
N THR A 128 2.83 -12.57 7.86
CA THR A 128 4.26 -12.61 8.24
C THR A 128 4.66 -11.45 9.15
N SER A 129 3.90 -10.35 9.11
CA SER A 129 4.09 -9.22 10.02
C SER A 129 3.44 -9.51 11.38
N PRO A 130 4.12 -9.19 12.49
CA PRO A 130 3.52 -9.30 13.83
C PRO A 130 2.32 -8.39 14.04
N LEU A 131 2.14 -7.39 13.18
CA LEU A 131 1.04 -6.42 13.22
C LEU A 131 -0.30 -6.99 12.70
N TYR A 132 -0.30 -8.17 12.04
CA TYR A 132 -1.49 -8.68 11.33
C TYR A 132 -1.66 -10.20 11.45
N ARG A 133 -1.25 -10.80 12.57
CA ARG A 133 -1.27 -12.26 12.76
C ARG A 133 -2.67 -12.86 12.78
N HIS A 134 -3.66 -12.10 13.28
CA HIS A 134 -5.04 -12.56 13.45
C HIS A 134 -5.97 -12.16 12.30
N ILE A 135 -5.46 -11.40 11.31
CA ILE A 135 -6.22 -11.04 10.12
C ILE A 135 -6.39 -12.26 9.22
N THR A 136 -7.61 -12.49 8.75
CA THR A 136 -7.87 -13.51 7.73
C THR A 136 -7.56 -12.93 6.35
N ALA A 137 -6.43 -13.31 5.76
CA ALA A 137 -6.04 -12.90 4.42
C ALA A 137 -6.34 -13.99 3.39
N LYS A 138 -6.76 -13.58 2.18
CA LYS A 138 -6.81 -14.49 1.03
C LYS A 138 -5.38 -14.81 0.59
N LYS A 139 -5.15 -16.09 0.26
CA LYS A 139 -3.87 -16.48 -0.35
C LYS A 139 -3.76 -15.86 -1.74
N ILE A 140 -2.62 -15.25 -2.00
CA ILE A 140 -2.25 -14.77 -3.33
C ILE A 140 -1.85 -16.02 -4.15
N ASP A 141 -2.62 -16.33 -5.17
CA ASP A 141 -2.34 -17.42 -6.12
C ASP A 141 -1.68 -16.90 -7.40
N GLN A 142 -1.30 -17.82 -8.28
CA GLN A 142 -0.65 -17.47 -9.55
C GLN A 142 -1.56 -16.68 -10.49
N THR A 143 -2.88 -16.90 -10.42
CA THR A 143 -3.86 -16.16 -11.22
C THR A 143 -3.85 -14.69 -10.83
N PHE A 144 -3.92 -14.40 -9.53
CA PHE A 144 -3.85 -13.03 -9.02
C PHE A 144 -2.52 -12.35 -9.39
N VAL A 145 -1.39 -13.07 -9.26
CA VAL A 145 -0.07 -12.55 -9.67
C VAL A 145 -0.06 -12.15 -11.13
N GLN A 146 -0.64 -12.98 -12.02
CA GLN A 146 -0.70 -12.68 -13.45
C GLN A 146 -1.66 -11.51 -13.75
N GLU A 147 -2.80 -11.44 -13.09
CA GLU A 147 -3.74 -10.31 -13.20
C GLU A 147 -3.06 -8.99 -12.80
N MET A 148 -2.35 -8.96 -11.69
CA MET A 148 -1.61 -7.78 -11.23
C MET A 148 -0.55 -7.31 -12.22
N LYS A 149 0.19 -8.25 -12.84
CA LYS A 149 1.15 -7.90 -13.90
C LYS A 149 0.46 -7.30 -15.11
N ASN A 150 -0.63 -7.93 -15.58
CA ASN A 150 -1.40 -7.45 -16.72
C ASN A 150 -1.98 -6.06 -16.45
N MET A 151 -2.50 -5.81 -15.25
CA MET A 151 -3.00 -4.49 -14.83
C MET A 151 -1.89 -3.45 -14.87
N LEU A 152 -0.70 -3.75 -14.33
CA LEU A 152 0.44 -2.83 -14.35
C LEU A 152 0.88 -2.52 -15.79
N VAL A 153 1.02 -3.55 -16.66
CA VAL A 153 1.37 -3.38 -18.07
C VAL A 153 0.33 -2.51 -18.78
N THR A 154 -0.95 -2.78 -18.57
CA THR A 154 -2.05 -2.05 -19.20
C THR A 154 -2.06 -0.59 -18.75
N SER A 155 -1.92 -0.35 -17.44
CA SER A 155 -1.85 1.00 -16.88
C SER A 155 -0.72 1.81 -17.49
N ILE A 156 0.49 1.25 -17.57
CA ILE A 156 1.65 1.93 -18.17
C ILE A 156 1.43 2.22 -19.66
N LYS A 157 0.88 1.26 -20.42
CA LYS A 157 0.64 1.43 -21.86
C LYS A 157 -0.47 2.44 -22.19
N SER A 158 -1.45 2.59 -21.29
CA SER A 158 -2.57 3.53 -21.47
C SER A 158 -2.29 4.94 -20.96
N ASP A 159 -1.25 5.12 -20.15
CA ASP A 159 -0.91 6.41 -19.56
C ASP A 159 -0.11 7.26 -20.56
N PRO A 160 -0.64 8.45 -20.97
CA PRO A 160 0.06 9.36 -21.86
C PRO A 160 1.42 9.83 -21.32
N ASP A 161 1.56 9.96 -20.01
CA ASP A 161 2.79 10.40 -19.36
C ASP A 161 3.89 9.34 -19.41
N CYS A 162 3.51 8.08 -19.66
CA CYS A 162 4.43 6.95 -19.84
C CYS A 162 4.93 6.76 -21.27
N LYS A 163 4.50 7.56 -22.26
CA LYS A 163 4.91 7.38 -23.67
C LYS A 163 6.43 7.35 -23.86
N PHE A 164 7.18 8.21 -23.16
CA PHE A 164 8.64 8.28 -23.27
C PHE A 164 9.37 6.99 -22.85
N ILE A 165 8.68 6.11 -22.09
CA ILE A 165 9.20 4.77 -21.74
C ILE A 165 8.55 3.67 -22.58
N THR A 166 7.28 3.79 -22.98
CA THR A 166 6.62 2.76 -23.81
C THR A 166 7.09 2.75 -25.26
N ASP A 167 7.60 3.86 -25.79
CA ASP A 167 8.22 3.94 -27.12
C ASP A 167 9.63 3.34 -27.17
N ASP A 168 10.16 2.91 -26.03
CA ASP A 168 11.49 2.36 -25.90
C ASP A 168 11.53 0.84 -26.13
N LEU A 169 12.48 0.37 -26.93
CA LEU A 169 12.62 -1.05 -27.29
C LEU A 169 12.96 -1.94 -26.06
N GLU A 170 13.76 -1.44 -25.11
CA GLU A 170 14.11 -2.18 -23.89
C GLU A 170 12.89 -2.31 -22.98
N MET A 171 12.12 -1.22 -22.83
CA MET A 171 10.87 -1.24 -22.08
C MET A 171 9.88 -2.24 -22.68
N ASN A 172 9.67 -2.20 -23.99
CA ASN A 172 8.76 -3.13 -24.65
C ASN A 172 9.17 -4.60 -24.42
N LYS A 173 10.47 -4.92 -24.46
CA LYS A 173 10.96 -6.27 -24.09
C LYS A 173 10.65 -6.64 -22.64
N ILE A 174 10.76 -5.67 -21.70
CA ILE A 174 10.39 -5.89 -20.29
C ILE A 174 8.89 -6.14 -20.18
N LEU A 175 8.06 -5.27 -20.76
CA LEU A 175 6.60 -5.40 -20.69
C LEU A 175 6.10 -6.69 -21.35
N GLU A 176 6.70 -7.13 -22.45
CA GLU A 176 6.36 -8.40 -23.13
C GLU A 176 6.78 -9.63 -22.29
N LYS A 177 7.90 -9.54 -21.56
CA LYS A 177 8.37 -10.64 -20.69
C LYS A 177 7.42 -10.90 -19.51
N TYR A 178 6.71 -9.89 -19.07
CA TYR A 178 5.83 -9.98 -17.88
C TYR A 178 4.33 -10.03 -18.23
N LYS A 179 3.99 -10.01 -19.52
CA LYS A 179 2.65 -10.23 -20.04
C LYS A 179 2.35 -11.74 -20.10
#